data_2490b1d7f3146cf847ff98052a1552cd
#
_entry.id   2490b1d7f3146cf847ff98052a1552cd
#
_cell.length_a   1.000
_cell.length_b   1.000
_cell.length_c   1.000
_cell.angle_alpha   90.00
_cell.angle_beta   90.00
_cell.angle_gamma   90.00
#
_symmetry.space_group_name_H-M   'P 1'
#
loop_
_entity.id
_entity.type
_entity.pdbx_description
1 polymer ?
#
loop_
_entity_poly.entity_id
_entity_poly.type
_entity_poly.pdbx_seq_one_letter_code
_entity_poly.pdbx_strand_id
1 'polypeptide(L)'
;KVPLLNHHTSGVRKEWYRSPENLEQDAKRDPFPKFRAFLLNQHFADENTLAAIENAAILEVHNDFENAVKEASPDAEELYKHIFAPSQIAEYGEREPQGGEVVMMVDAALHAVDEILAKHPEALLYGQDVGGELGGVFREAALLAKKYGDERVFNTPIMEAYIIGSTVGMSAVGLKPIVEVQFA
;
A
#
# COMPACT_ATOMS: atom_id res chain seq x y z
N LYS A 1 -4.56 -11.29 -9.09
CA LYS A 1 -5.00 -10.80 -7.75
C LYS A 1 -4.23 -11.53 -6.65
N VAL A 2 -3.70 -10.80 -5.70
CA VAL A 2 -3.05 -11.33 -4.49
C VAL A 2 -4.14 -11.82 -3.52
N PRO A 3 -4.01 -13.00 -2.89
CA PRO A 3 -4.97 -13.45 -1.89
C PRO A 3 -4.89 -12.60 -0.61
N LEU A 4 -6.04 -12.31 0.00
CA LEU A 4 -6.11 -11.65 1.29
C LEU A 4 -5.99 -12.68 2.42
N LEU A 5 -4.79 -12.85 2.95
CA LEU A 5 -4.51 -13.85 3.98
C LEU A 5 -4.71 -13.31 5.41
N ASN A 6 -4.32 -12.07 5.64
CA ASN A 6 -4.42 -11.41 6.93
C ASN A 6 -5.21 -10.10 6.82
N HIS A 7 -5.56 -9.52 7.97
CA HIS A 7 -6.20 -8.22 8.07
C HIS A 7 -5.21 -7.14 8.51
N HIS A 8 -5.62 -5.89 8.39
CA HIS A 8 -4.81 -4.76 8.83
C HIS A 8 -4.68 -4.73 10.36
N THR A 9 -3.52 -4.33 10.86
CA THR A 9 -3.23 -4.25 12.31
C THR A 9 -4.04 -3.17 13.03
N SER A 10 -4.59 -2.19 12.30
CA SER A 10 -5.41 -1.09 12.86
C SER A 10 -6.81 -1.51 13.34
N GLY A 11 -7.16 -2.79 13.25
CA GLY A 11 -8.42 -3.32 13.75
C GLY A 11 -9.51 -3.53 12.70
N VAL A 12 -9.30 -3.15 11.45
CA VAL A 12 -10.22 -3.48 10.36
C VAL A 12 -10.06 -4.95 9.99
N ARG A 13 -10.98 -5.77 10.46
CA ARG A 13 -10.91 -7.22 10.27
C ARG A 13 -11.47 -7.61 8.91
N LYS A 14 -10.78 -8.52 8.20
CA LYS A 14 -11.18 -9.00 6.88
C LYS A 14 -12.58 -9.65 6.87
N GLU A 15 -13.00 -10.23 8.01
CA GLU A 15 -14.31 -10.85 8.19
C GLU A 15 -15.47 -9.84 8.15
N TRP A 16 -15.19 -8.54 8.27
CA TRP A 16 -16.21 -7.50 8.21
C TRP A 16 -16.64 -7.14 6.80
N TYR A 17 -15.75 -7.37 5.81
CA TYR A 17 -15.98 -6.95 4.43
C TYR A 17 -15.75 -8.06 3.39
N ARG A 18 -15.43 -9.28 3.83
CA ARG A 18 -15.24 -10.46 2.97
C ARG A 18 -16.16 -11.57 3.42
N SER A 19 -16.77 -12.28 2.46
CA SER A 19 -17.56 -13.46 2.78
C SER A 19 -16.66 -14.63 3.22
N PRO A 20 -17.18 -15.59 4.00
CA PRO A 20 -16.44 -16.79 4.38
C PRO A 20 -15.90 -17.57 3.16
N GLU A 21 -16.67 -17.65 2.09
CA GLU A 21 -16.28 -18.33 0.85
C GLU A 21 -15.09 -17.63 0.17
N ASN A 22 -15.07 -16.29 0.16
CA ASN A 22 -13.95 -15.51 -0.37
C ASN A 22 -12.69 -15.73 0.45
N LEU A 23 -12.81 -15.76 1.79
CA LEU A 23 -11.67 -16.02 2.67
C LEU A 23 -11.11 -17.44 2.49
N GLU A 24 -11.97 -18.44 2.33
CA GLU A 24 -11.55 -19.81 2.03
C GLU A 24 -10.85 -19.93 0.66
N GLN A 25 -11.35 -19.24 -0.34
CA GLN A 25 -10.72 -19.19 -1.67
C GLN A 25 -9.35 -18.51 -1.61
N ASP A 26 -9.23 -17.41 -0.86
CA ASP A 26 -7.96 -16.72 -0.68
C ASP A 26 -6.95 -17.59 0.08
N ALA A 27 -7.36 -18.30 1.12
CA ALA A 27 -6.50 -19.24 1.85
C ALA A 27 -5.97 -20.37 0.94
N LYS A 28 -6.80 -20.92 0.05
CA LYS A 28 -6.39 -21.94 -0.94
C LYS A 28 -5.38 -21.39 -1.96
N ARG A 29 -5.28 -20.08 -2.10
CA ARG A 29 -4.37 -19.40 -3.02
C ARG A 29 -3.08 -18.94 -2.38
N ASP A 30 -2.87 -19.19 -1.10
CA ASP A 30 -1.63 -18.88 -0.40
C ASP A 30 -0.42 -19.39 -1.20
N PRO A 31 0.51 -18.50 -1.60
CA PRO A 31 1.67 -18.89 -2.39
C PRO A 31 2.70 -19.68 -1.59
N PHE A 32 2.78 -19.51 -0.26
CA PHE A 32 3.82 -20.11 0.55
C PHE A 32 3.77 -21.66 0.56
N PRO A 33 2.66 -22.31 0.95
CA PRO A 33 2.59 -23.77 0.92
C PRO A 33 2.70 -24.33 -0.51
N LYS A 34 2.23 -23.60 -1.52
CA LYS A 34 2.36 -24.02 -2.92
C LYS A 34 3.80 -23.99 -3.40
N PHE A 35 4.54 -22.97 -3.04
CA PHE A 35 5.95 -22.86 -3.40
C PHE A 35 6.78 -23.91 -2.67
N ARG A 36 6.53 -24.15 -1.37
CA ARG A 36 7.15 -25.24 -0.62
C ARG A 36 6.92 -26.59 -1.30
N ALA A 37 5.66 -26.92 -1.63
CA ALA A 37 5.34 -28.15 -2.33
C ALA A 37 6.01 -28.26 -3.70
N PHE A 38 6.10 -27.16 -4.44
CA PHE A 38 6.82 -27.11 -5.72
C PHE A 38 8.30 -27.47 -5.56
N LEU A 39 8.99 -26.87 -4.59
CA LEU A 39 10.42 -27.13 -4.35
C LEU A 39 10.66 -28.61 -4.01
N LEU A 40 9.84 -29.20 -3.17
CA LEU A 40 9.92 -30.61 -2.80
C LEU A 40 9.62 -31.55 -3.96
N ASN A 41 8.53 -31.29 -4.70
CA ASN A 41 8.11 -32.12 -5.84
C ASN A 41 9.09 -32.09 -7.01
N GLN A 42 9.76 -30.97 -7.21
CA GLN A 42 10.79 -30.83 -8.26
C GLN A 42 12.18 -31.24 -7.78
N HIS A 43 12.31 -31.71 -6.56
CA HIS A 43 13.59 -32.11 -5.94
C HIS A 43 14.64 -31.00 -5.93
N PHE A 44 14.22 -29.72 -5.89
CA PHE A 44 15.14 -28.60 -5.73
C PHE A 44 15.64 -28.47 -4.27
N ALA A 45 14.86 -28.96 -3.32
CA ALA A 45 15.22 -29.04 -1.91
C ALA A 45 14.54 -30.24 -1.27
N ASP A 46 15.03 -30.70 -0.15
CA ASP A 46 14.37 -31.65 0.75
C ASP A 46 13.84 -30.94 2.00
N GLU A 47 13.11 -31.65 2.83
CA GLU A 47 12.54 -31.12 4.08
C GLU A 47 13.59 -30.57 5.03
N ASN A 48 14.76 -31.23 5.11
CA ASN A 48 15.85 -30.78 5.98
C ASN A 48 16.47 -29.48 5.49
N THR A 49 16.64 -29.34 4.18
CA THR A 49 17.14 -28.12 3.54
C THR A 49 16.18 -26.95 3.77
N LEU A 50 14.88 -27.17 3.58
CA LEU A 50 13.89 -26.13 3.81
C LEU A 50 13.81 -25.72 5.27
N ALA A 51 13.84 -26.69 6.21
CA ALA A 51 13.87 -26.40 7.64
C ALA A 51 15.14 -25.62 8.04
N ALA A 52 16.29 -25.96 7.46
CA ALA A 52 17.53 -25.22 7.72
C ALA A 52 17.45 -23.77 7.24
N ILE A 53 16.86 -23.50 6.06
CA ILE A 53 16.65 -22.16 5.53
C ILE A 53 15.67 -21.38 6.42
N GLU A 54 14.55 -21.98 6.80
CA GLU A 54 13.56 -21.34 7.68
C GLU A 54 14.18 -20.97 9.04
N ASN A 55 14.94 -21.87 9.65
CA ASN A 55 15.62 -21.60 10.92
C ASN A 55 16.69 -20.49 10.79
N ALA A 56 17.46 -20.49 9.70
CA ALA A 56 18.45 -19.45 9.44
C ALA A 56 17.76 -18.08 9.30
N ALA A 57 16.66 -17.98 8.53
CA ALA A 57 15.89 -16.76 8.37
C ALA A 57 15.30 -16.25 9.70
N ILE A 58 14.76 -17.14 10.52
CA ILE A 58 14.25 -16.79 11.86
C ILE A 58 15.37 -16.22 12.73
N LEU A 59 16.54 -16.85 12.73
CA LEU A 59 17.69 -16.39 13.50
C LEU A 59 18.19 -15.03 13.01
N GLU A 60 18.26 -14.82 11.70
CA GLU A 60 18.66 -13.53 11.09
C GLU A 60 17.72 -12.41 11.52
N VAL A 61 16.41 -12.60 11.33
CA VAL A 61 15.39 -11.63 11.76
C VAL A 61 15.47 -11.33 13.26
N HIS A 62 15.68 -12.35 14.09
CA HIS A 62 15.84 -12.14 15.53
C HIS A 62 17.08 -11.31 15.87
N ASN A 63 18.21 -11.60 15.24
CA ASN A 63 19.45 -10.85 15.43
C ASN A 63 19.29 -9.39 14.95
N ASP A 64 18.62 -9.15 13.82
CA ASP A 64 18.37 -7.83 13.30
C ASP A 64 17.46 -7.03 14.25
N PHE A 65 16.42 -7.67 14.80
CA PHE A 65 15.58 -7.04 15.82
C PHE A 65 16.39 -6.66 17.07
N GLU A 66 17.20 -7.58 17.59
CA GLU A 66 18.05 -7.32 18.75
C GLU A 66 19.07 -6.19 18.50
N ASN A 67 19.59 -6.09 17.28
CA ASN A 67 20.50 -5.01 16.90
C ASN A 67 19.74 -3.69 16.80
N ALA A 68 18.59 -3.66 16.15
CA ALA A 68 17.75 -2.46 16.05
C ALA A 68 17.32 -1.90 17.41
N VAL A 69 17.01 -2.79 18.37
CA VAL A 69 16.66 -2.38 19.75
C VAL A 69 17.84 -1.70 20.48
N LYS A 70 19.08 -2.07 20.13
CA LYS A 70 20.29 -1.50 20.74
C LYS A 70 20.75 -0.19 20.08
N GLU A 71 20.22 0.13 18.90
CA GLU A 71 20.57 1.39 18.21
C GLU A 71 20.11 2.61 19.01
N ALA A 72 20.86 3.68 18.86
CA ALA A 72 20.47 4.96 19.45
C ALA A 72 19.18 5.48 18.82
N SER A 73 18.33 6.11 19.62
CA SER A 73 17.17 6.81 19.08
C SER A 73 17.61 7.89 18.09
N PRO A 74 16.85 8.11 17.00
CA PRO A 74 17.15 9.18 16.06
C PRO A 74 17.25 10.54 16.75
N ASP A 75 18.16 11.39 16.30
CA ASP A 75 18.25 12.79 16.76
C ASP A 75 17.08 13.59 16.16
N ALA A 76 16.52 14.49 16.95
CA ALA A 76 15.46 15.39 16.49
C ALA A 76 15.87 16.24 15.27
N GLU A 77 17.14 16.58 15.12
CA GLU A 77 17.66 17.30 13.96
C GLU A 77 17.65 16.45 12.67
N GLU A 78 17.64 15.13 12.77
CA GLU A 78 17.56 14.25 11.60
C GLU A 78 16.21 14.31 10.91
N LEU A 79 15.18 14.77 11.60
CA LEU A 79 13.84 14.95 11.04
C LEU A 79 13.85 15.85 9.79
N TYR A 80 14.78 16.78 9.70
CA TYR A 80 14.90 17.73 8.59
C TYR A 80 15.95 17.33 7.55
N LYS A 81 16.64 16.21 7.73
CA LYS A 81 17.66 15.72 6.80
C LYS A 81 17.02 14.81 5.74
N HIS A 82 17.50 14.92 4.53
CA HIS A 82 17.13 14.02 3.42
C HIS A 82 15.64 14.00 3.03
N ILE A 83 14.86 15.02 3.42
CA ILE A 83 13.43 15.08 3.09
C ILE A 83 13.22 15.33 1.59
N PHE A 84 14.04 16.19 1.00
CA PHE A 84 13.98 16.53 -0.40
C PHE A 84 15.35 16.38 -1.07
N ALA A 85 15.34 15.91 -2.31
CA ALA A 85 16.50 16.05 -3.17
C ALA A 85 16.78 17.55 -3.39
N PRO A 86 18.06 17.97 -3.59
CA PRO A 86 18.36 19.34 -3.95
C PRO A 86 17.80 19.65 -5.34
N SER A 87 16.57 20.12 -5.38
CA SER A 87 15.85 20.52 -6.58
C SER A 87 15.38 21.95 -6.44
N GLN A 88 15.38 22.72 -7.54
CA GLN A 88 14.74 24.04 -7.55
C GLN A 88 13.24 23.84 -7.45
N ILE A 89 12.67 24.21 -6.31
CA ILE A 89 11.22 24.23 -6.14
C ILE A 89 10.75 25.61 -6.60
N ALA A 90 9.94 25.64 -7.66
CA ALA A 90 9.24 26.87 -8.03
C ALA A 90 8.04 27.01 -7.08
N GLU A 91 8.10 27.96 -6.18
CA GLU A 91 6.93 28.34 -5.37
C GLU A 91 5.94 29.08 -6.26
N TYR A 92 4.83 28.45 -6.53
CA TYR A 92 3.67 29.14 -7.08
C TYR A 92 2.86 29.70 -5.92
N GLY A 93 2.56 31.00 -5.93
CA GLY A 93 1.75 31.62 -4.89
C GLY A 93 0.43 30.89 -4.69
N GLU A 94 0.01 30.81 -3.44
CA GLU A 94 -1.27 30.19 -3.07
C GLU A 94 -2.41 30.84 -3.88
N ARG A 95 -3.22 30.00 -4.49
CA ARG A 95 -4.47 30.42 -5.11
C ARG A 95 -5.59 30.25 -4.08
N GLU A 96 -5.95 31.31 -3.42
CA GLU A 96 -7.16 31.30 -2.63
C GLU A 96 -8.39 31.17 -3.54
N PRO A 97 -9.21 30.13 -3.38
CA PRO A 97 -10.44 30.02 -4.15
C PRO A 97 -11.37 31.17 -3.79
N GLN A 98 -11.78 31.91 -4.81
CA GLN A 98 -12.74 33.01 -4.62
C GLN A 98 -14.17 32.45 -4.62
N GLY A 99 -14.89 32.59 -3.50
CA GLY A 99 -16.32 32.29 -3.40
C GLY A 99 -16.69 30.81 -3.37
N GLY A 100 -15.80 29.93 -2.96
CA GLY A 100 -16.10 28.52 -2.78
C GLY A 100 -16.91 28.24 -1.52
N GLU A 101 -17.70 27.17 -1.53
CA GLU A 101 -18.36 26.64 -0.35
C GLU A 101 -17.34 26.08 0.64
N VAL A 102 -17.53 26.32 1.93
CA VAL A 102 -16.69 25.74 2.99
C VAL A 102 -17.10 24.29 3.19
N VAL A 103 -16.17 23.37 2.89
CA VAL A 103 -16.37 21.92 3.03
C VAL A 103 -15.34 21.32 4.00
N MET A 104 -15.56 20.10 4.43
CA MET A 104 -14.56 19.34 5.19
C MET A 104 -13.33 19.08 4.30
N MET A 105 -12.14 19.08 4.91
CA MET A 105 -10.88 18.81 4.16
C MET A 105 -10.91 17.45 3.45
N VAL A 106 -11.48 16.44 4.06
CA VAL A 106 -11.61 15.10 3.44
C VAL A 106 -12.53 15.13 2.22
N ASP A 107 -13.60 15.90 2.25
CA ASP A 107 -14.49 16.07 1.09
C ASP A 107 -13.80 16.84 -0.03
N ALA A 108 -13.01 17.87 0.31
CA ALA A 108 -12.21 18.59 -0.66
C ALA A 108 -11.18 17.66 -1.33
N ALA A 109 -10.51 16.80 -0.57
CA ALA A 109 -9.58 15.80 -1.10
C ALA A 109 -10.29 14.80 -2.01
N LEU A 110 -11.45 14.27 -1.60
CA LEU A 110 -12.28 13.38 -2.41
C LEU A 110 -12.67 14.03 -3.75
N HIS A 111 -13.16 15.27 -3.73
CA HIS A 111 -13.54 16.01 -4.94
C HIS A 111 -12.33 16.25 -5.85
N ALA A 112 -11.19 16.63 -5.31
CA ALA A 112 -9.97 16.84 -6.10
C ALA A 112 -9.53 15.55 -6.81
N VAL A 113 -9.52 14.42 -6.13
CA VAL A 113 -9.17 13.12 -6.72
C VAL A 113 -10.22 12.70 -7.76
N ASP A 114 -11.51 12.89 -7.48
CA ASP A 114 -12.58 12.62 -8.43
C ASP A 114 -12.43 13.43 -9.73
N GLU A 115 -12.12 14.72 -9.63
CA GLU A 115 -11.87 15.57 -10.79
C GLU A 115 -10.65 15.12 -11.60
N ILE A 116 -9.57 14.71 -10.95
CA ILE A 116 -8.36 14.20 -11.62
C ILE A 116 -8.70 12.91 -12.37
N LEU A 117 -9.36 11.97 -11.72
CA LEU A 117 -9.76 10.71 -12.35
C LEU A 117 -10.74 10.92 -13.51
N ALA A 118 -11.63 11.91 -13.43
CA ALA A 118 -12.55 12.25 -14.51
C ALA A 118 -11.85 12.86 -15.72
N LYS A 119 -10.87 13.73 -15.50
CA LYS A 119 -10.15 14.45 -16.55
C LYS A 119 -9.02 13.65 -17.19
N HIS A 120 -8.45 12.70 -16.46
CA HIS A 120 -7.23 11.97 -16.82
C HIS A 120 -7.48 10.46 -16.84
N PRO A 121 -7.75 9.86 -18.01
CA PRO A 121 -7.92 8.41 -18.13
C PRO A 121 -6.70 7.61 -17.66
N GLU A 122 -5.50 8.20 -17.76
CA GLU A 122 -4.24 7.64 -17.31
C GLU A 122 -4.01 7.74 -15.79
N ALA A 123 -4.89 8.43 -15.04
CA ALA A 123 -4.78 8.55 -13.61
C ALA A 123 -5.30 7.28 -12.90
N LEU A 124 -4.56 6.85 -11.89
CA LEU A 124 -4.87 5.71 -11.03
C LEU A 124 -4.85 6.16 -9.57
N LEU A 125 -5.73 5.61 -8.76
CA LEU A 125 -5.66 5.73 -7.30
C LEU A 125 -5.47 4.35 -6.70
N TYR A 126 -4.43 4.15 -5.92
CA TYR A 126 -4.22 2.88 -5.24
C TYR A 126 -3.47 3.05 -3.92
N GLY A 127 -3.58 2.06 -3.08
CA GLY A 127 -2.97 2.07 -1.77
C GLY A 127 -3.68 1.12 -0.81
N GLN A 128 -3.61 1.44 0.47
CA GLN A 128 -4.21 0.64 1.51
C GLN A 128 -5.69 1.02 1.66
N ASP A 129 -6.58 0.05 1.45
CA ASP A 129 -8.03 0.17 1.70
C ASP A 129 -8.77 1.28 0.92
N VAL A 130 -8.22 1.76 -0.19
CA VAL A 130 -8.87 2.80 -1.02
C VAL A 130 -9.93 2.24 -1.96
N GLY A 131 -9.76 1.00 -2.40
CA GLY A 131 -10.61 0.34 -3.39
C GLY A 131 -11.85 -0.33 -2.78
N GLY A 132 -12.76 -0.78 -3.66
CA GLY A 132 -13.98 -1.45 -3.28
C GLY A 132 -14.93 -0.54 -2.51
N GLU A 133 -15.43 -1.03 -1.36
CA GLU A 133 -16.34 -0.29 -0.48
C GLU A 133 -15.63 0.45 0.66
N LEU A 134 -14.31 0.26 0.80
CA LEU A 134 -13.56 0.82 1.93
C LEU A 134 -13.33 2.33 1.78
N GLY A 135 -12.81 2.77 0.65
CA GLY A 135 -12.73 4.20 0.31
C GLY A 135 -11.70 5.01 1.10
N GLY A 136 -10.64 4.35 1.58
CA GLY A 136 -9.59 4.99 2.39
C GLY A 136 -9.94 5.07 3.89
N VAL A 137 -8.93 5.32 4.72
CA VAL A 137 -9.09 5.39 6.20
C VAL A 137 -9.97 6.55 6.61
N PHE A 138 -9.84 7.69 5.96
CA PHE A 138 -10.62 8.88 6.23
C PHE A 138 -11.76 9.09 5.21
N ARG A 139 -12.01 8.08 4.36
CA ARG A 139 -13.03 8.07 3.29
C ARG A 139 -12.77 9.08 2.16
N GLU A 140 -11.54 9.52 1.99
CA GLU A 140 -11.06 10.40 0.91
C GLU A 140 -11.16 9.76 -0.49
N ALA A 141 -11.38 8.45 -0.55
CA ALA A 141 -11.62 7.71 -1.79
C ALA A 141 -13.03 7.07 -1.84
N ALA A 142 -13.95 7.52 -0.97
CA ALA A 142 -15.28 6.93 -0.86
C ALA A 142 -16.02 6.93 -2.21
N LEU A 143 -16.54 5.76 -2.59
CA LEU A 143 -17.28 5.53 -3.83
C LEU A 143 -16.47 5.67 -5.14
N LEU A 144 -15.21 6.09 -5.11
CA LEU A 144 -14.40 6.23 -6.33
C LEU A 144 -14.18 4.89 -7.04
N ALA A 145 -13.93 3.81 -6.31
CA ALA A 145 -13.82 2.47 -6.88
C ALA A 145 -15.12 2.03 -7.59
N LYS A 146 -16.28 2.38 -7.04
CA LYS A 146 -17.57 2.10 -7.66
C LYS A 146 -17.79 2.92 -8.94
N LYS A 147 -17.28 4.16 -8.97
CA LYS A 147 -17.42 5.08 -10.10
C LYS A 147 -16.46 4.76 -11.25
N TYR A 148 -15.20 4.45 -10.94
CA TYR A 148 -14.12 4.29 -11.92
C TYR A 148 -13.65 2.85 -12.13
N GLY A 149 -14.11 1.92 -11.31
CA GLY A 149 -13.78 0.49 -11.37
C GLY A 149 -12.46 0.14 -10.69
N ASP A 150 -12.33 -1.14 -10.39
CA ASP A 150 -11.15 -1.74 -9.71
C ASP A 150 -9.86 -1.67 -10.56
N GLU A 151 -9.97 -1.35 -11.85
CA GLU A 151 -8.79 -1.17 -12.71
C GLU A 151 -8.11 0.19 -12.49
N ARG A 152 -8.86 1.16 -11.96
CA ARG A 152 -8.37 2.51 -11.74
C ARG A 152 -8.30 2.89 -10.26
N VAL A 153 -9.13 2.30 -9.42
CA VAL A 153 -9.15 2.54 -7.97
C VAL A 153 -9.10 1.20 -7.25
N PHE A 154 -7.93 0.83 -6.72
CA PHE A 154 -7.71 -0.53 -6.22
C PHE A 154 -6.82 -0.59 -4.97
N ASN A 155 -7.00 -1.66 -4.22
CA ASN A 155 -6.20 -1.96 -3.04
C ASN A 155 -4.88 -2.63 -3.40
N THR A 156 -3.84 -2.29 -2.65
CA THR A 156 -2.56 -3.02 -2.62
C THR A 156 -2.44 -3.84 -1.33
N PRO A 157 -1.47 -4.73 -1.23
CA PRO A 157 -0.98 -5.17 0.07
C PRO A 157 -0.50 -3.99 0.91
N ILE A 158 -0.48 -4.16 2.23
CA ILE A 158 0.13 -3.20 3.16
C ILE A 158 1.64 -3.29 2.98
N MET A 159 2.18 -2.47 2.09
CA MET A 159 3.60 -2.44 1.76
C MET A 159 3.94 -1.06 1.16
N GLU A 160 4.27 -0.13 2.01
CA GLU A 160 4.50 1.27 1.66
C GLU A 160 5.63 1.42 0.64
N ALA A 161 6.70 0.63 0.78
CA ALA A 161 7.80 0.63 -0.17
C ALA A 161 7.36 0.26 -1.60
N TYR A 162 6.43 -0.69 -1.76
CA TYR A 162 5.83 -1.01 -3.05
C TYR A 162 4.89 0.09 -3.53
N ILE A 163 4.04 0.60 -2.65
CA ILE A 163 3.06 1.64 -2.99
C ILE A 163 3.79 2.86 -3.57
N ILE A 164 4.78 3.37 -2.86
CA ILE A 164 5.56 4.53 -3.30
C ILE A 164 6.49 4.16 -4.46
N GLY A 165 7.24 3.07 -4.36
CA GLY A 165 8.24 2.68 -5.37
C GLY A 165 7.63 2.39 -6.75
N SER A 166 6.43 1.82 -6.81
CA SER A 166 5.75 1.54 -8.08
C SER A 166 5.37 2.80 -8.87
N THR A 167 5.23 3.94 -8.18
CA THR A 167 4.89 5.22 -8.85
C THR A 167 5.95 5.63 -9.88
N VAL A 168 7.22 5.33 -9.63
CA VAL A 168 8.33 5.66 -10.52
C VAL A 168 8.16 4.97 -11.87
N GLY A 169 7.93 3.65 -11.85
CA GLY A 169 7.72 2.87 -13.08
C GLY A 169 6.45 3.27 -13.82
N MET A 170 5.35 3.47 -13.08
CA MET A 170 4.08 3.91 -13.67
C MET A 170 4.20 5.28 -14.32
N SER A 171 4.85 6.23 -13.66
CA SER A 171 5.06 7.58 -14.22
C SER A 171 5.95 7.54 -15.46
N ALA A 172 6.97 6.68 -15.49
CA ALA A 172 7.87 6.53 -16.64
C ALA A 172 7.14 6.06 -17.91
N VAL A 173 6.04 5.30 -17.76
CA VAL A 173 5.21 4.85 -18.90
C VAL A 173 4.00 5.74 -19.15
N GLY A 174 3.92 6.91 -18.50
CA GLY A 174 2.89 7.93 -18.76
C GLY A 174 1.63 7.83 -17.92
N LEU A 175 1.56 6.91 -16.96
CA LEU A 175 0.47 6.89 -15.98
C LEU A 175 0.64 8.00 -14.94
N LYS A 176 -0.46 8.40 -14.32
CA LYS A 176 -0.50 9.38 -13.22
C LYS A 176 -0.96 8.68 -11.93
N PRO A 177 -0.03 8.07 -11.20
CA PRO A 177 -0.37 7.39 -9.97
C PRO A 177 -0.64 8.40 -8.84
N ILE A 178 -1.77 8.26 -8.19
CA ILE A 178 -2.11 8.85 -6.91
C ILE A 178 -2.07 7.70 -5.92
N VAL A 179 -1.29 7.85 -4.86
CA VAL A 179 -1.12 6.76 -3.89
C VAL A 179 -1.52 7.21 -2.49
N GLU A 180 -2.15 6.30 -1.78
CA GLU A 180 -2.52 6.51 -0.40
C GLU A 180 -1.64 5.63 0.49
N VAL A 181 -1.00 6.30 1.46
CA VAL A 181 -0.24 5.71 2.56
C VAL A 181 -0.85 6.23 3.85
N GLN A 182 -1.47 5.33 4.61
CA GLN A 182 -2.32 5.72 5.75
C GLN A 182 -1.54 6.38 6.88
N PHE A 183 -0.33 5.90 7.11
CA PHE A 183 0.53 6.38 8.19
C PHE A 183 1.97 6.50 7.69
N ALA A 184 2.57 7.66 7.91
CA ALA A 184 3.95 7.94 7.58
C ALA A 184 4.86 7.77 8.81
#